data_ba3981cfde9411b70e418cfbdbfba5ce
#
_entry.id   ba3981cfde9411b70e418cfbdbfba5ce
#
_cell.length_a   1.000
_cell.length_b   1.000
_cell.length_c   1.000
_cell.angle_alpha   90.00
_cell.angle_beta   90.00
_cell.angle_gamma   90.00
#
_symmetry.space_group_name_H-M   'P 1'
#
loop_
_entity.id
_entity.type
_entity.pdbx_description
1 polymer ?
#
loop_
_entity_poly.entity_id
_entity_poly.type
_entity_poly.pdbx_seq_one_letter_code
_entity_poly.pdbx_strand_id
1 'polypeptide(L)'
;DKSWRPSSSYYLFDNYKSSFKVKDGRDLNQTYQIILEPFKKKWIPSLKNSKLISNNIEISEDYFNQIYVSRDLIDRKKQISFKRYKTNYYLGEDLKDYYTKTPSNISNRLKTWVLNNNSSTPTEFLNKLYNNFSDGSYYYNLSPQNFSGNNYENFFFNLKEGYCEYYAGTFVLLARLANIPSRIVTGYYGGELNDVGDFYKFKQKDTHAWAEVWLDDKGWVRIDPTSAIPDSNVRNTLNNLSLIHI
;
A
#
# COMPACT_ATOMS: atom_id res chain seq x y z
N ASP A 1 11.94 -3.90 18.33
CA ASP A 1 11.95 -2.80 17.37
C ASP A 1 11.10 -3.21 16.18
N LYS A 2 9.81 -2.80 16.21
CA LYS A 2 8.78 -3.18 15.23
C LYS A 2 8.61 -2.14 14.13
N SER A 3 9.68 -1.41 13.83
CA SER A 3 9.63 -0.44 12.75
C SER A 3 9.51 -1.17 11.41
N TRP A 4 8.51 -0.84 10.64
CA TRP A 4 8.46 -1.13 9.21
C TRP A 4 9.77 -0.65 8.60
N ARG A 5 10.64 -1.57 8.29
CA ARG A 5 11.80 -1.28 7.46
C ARG A 5 11.39 -1.59 6.03
N PRO A 6 11.70 -0.71 5.07
CA PRO A 6 11.75 -1.15 3.68
C PRO A 6 12.60 -2.43 3.71
N SER A 7 12.07 -3.51 3.15
CA SER A 7 12.80 -4.76 3.07
C SER A 7 14.24 -4.45 2.63
N SER A 8 15.21 -5.20 3.13
CA SER A 8 16.61 -5.15 2.72
C SER A 8 16.83 -5.44 1.22
N SER A 9 15.84 -5.22 0.41
CA SER A 9 15.73 -5.44 -1.02
C SER A 9 16.64 -4.56 -1.88
N TYR A 10 17.41 -3.64 -1.31
CA TYR A 10 18.47 -2.95 -2.05
C TYR A 10 19.45 -3.91 -2.76
N TYR A 11 19.63 -5.12 -2.23
CA TYR A 11 20.51 -6.14 -2.81
C TYR A 11 19.82 -7.06 -3.83
N LEU A 12 18.48 -7.09 -3.88
CA LEU A 12 17.73 -7.87 -4.87
C LEU A 12 17.48 -7.08 -6.16
N PHE A 13 17.77 -5.79 -6.14
CA PHE A 13 17.42 -4.84 -7.19
C PHE A 13 18.04 -5.17 -8.56
N ASP A 14 19.29 -5.55 -8.59
CA ASP A 14 19.98 -5.82 -9.86
C ASP A 14 19.49 -7.11 -10.53
N ASN A 15 19.01 -8.08 -9.76
CA ASN A 15 18.55 -9.37 -10.29
C ASN A 15 17.16 -9.31 -10.93
N TYR A 16 16.31 -8.35 -10.58
CA TYR A 16 14.92 -8.25 -11.04
C TYR A 16 14.66 -7.12 -12.04
N LYS A 17 15.66 -6.35 -12.38
CA LYS A 17 15.55 -5.19 -13.29
C LYS A 17 14.98 -5.52 -14.66
N SER A 18 15.22 -6.73 -15.15
CA SER A 18 14.74 -7.23 -16.45
C SER A 18 13.28 -7.70 -16.42
N SER A 19 12.77 -8.03 -15.23
CA SER A 19 11.43 -8.62 -15.02
C SER A 19 10.33 -7.59 -14.87
N PHE A 20 10.71 -6.33 -14.65
CA PHE A 20 9.76 -5.21 -14.58
C PHE A 20 9.91 -4.34 -15.83
N LYS A 21 9.05 -4.58 -16.82
CA LYS A 21 9.04 -3.78 -18.07
C LYS A 21 7.85 -2.84 -18.08
N VAL A 22 8.12 -1.57 -18.34
CA VAL A 22 7.10 -0.60 -18.74
C VAL A 22 6.83 -0.83 -20.22
N LYS A 23 5.65 -1.36 -20.55
CA LYS A 23 5.15 -1.37 -21.92
C LYS A 23 4.48 -0.02 -22.17
N ASP A 24 5.03 0.78 -23.05
CA ASP A 24 4.47 2.04 -23.55
C ASP A 24 3.88 3.00 -22.50
N GLY A 25 4.63 4.05 -22.22
CA GLY A 25 4.13 5.16 -21.38
C GLY A 25 3.49 6.25 -22.24
N ARG A 26 2.16 6.37 -22.26
CA ARG A 26 1.50 7.54 -22.83
C ARG A 26 1.58 8.70 -21.84
N ASP A 27 2.14 9.83 -22.29
CA ASP A 27 2.14 11.08 -21.55
C ASP A 27 0.69 11.54 -21.33
N LEU A 28 0.31 11.78 -20.07
CA LEU A 28 -1.00 12.32 -19.71
C LEU A 28 -1.05 13.84 -19.75
N ASN A 29 0.10 14.47 -20.02
CA ASN A 29 0.28 15.94 -19.98
C ASN A 29 -0.15 16.58 -18.64
N GLN A 30 -0.04 15.81 -17.55
CA GLN A 30 -0.36 16.24 -16.20
C GLN A 30 0.93 16.35 -15.38
N THR A 31 1.22 17.56 -14.90
CA THR A 31 2.33 17.83 -13.99
C THR A 31 1.81 18.20 -12.62
N TYR A 32 2.58 17.88 -11.58
CA TYR A 32 2.30 18.31 -10.22
C TYR A 32 3.60 18.53 -9.46
N GLN A 33 3.51 19.27 -8.38
CA GLN A 33 4.62 19.50 -7.47
C GLN A 33 4.31 18.98 -6.07
N ILE A 34 5.34 18.49 -5.42
CA ILE A 34 5.29 18.13 -4.01
C ILE A 34 6.26 19.04 -3.26
N ILE A 35 5.75 19.65 -2.21
CA ILE A 35 6.56 20.39 -1.24
C ILE A 35 6.66 19.53 0.01
N LEU A 36 7.88 19.11 0.31
CA LEU A 36 8.19 18.32 1.49
C LEU A 36 8.72 19.24 2.59
N GLU A 37 8.04 19.25 3.73
CA GLU A 37 8.60 19.80 4.96
C GLU A 37 9.62 18.81 5.56
N PRO A 38 10.55 19.24 6.42
CA PRO A 38 11.54 18.37 7.04
C PRO A 38 10.89 17.22 7.82
N PHE A 39 11.16 15.99 7.45
CA PHE A 39 10.60 14.80 8.14
C PHE A 39 11.63 13.69 8.39
N LYS A 40 12.90 13.97 8.15
CA LYS A 40 14.06 13.10 8.46
C LYS A 40 13.95 11.68 7.90
N LYS A 41 13.37 11.53 6.73
CA LYS A 41 13.30 10.27 5.97
C LYS A 41 13.91 10.49 4.59
N LYS A 42 14.14 9.39 3.86
CA LYS A 42 14.70 9.40 2.50
C LYS A 42 13.66 9.15 1.42
N TRP A 43 12.56 8.46 1.73
CA TRP A 43 11.52 8.18 0.76
C TRP A 43 10.70 9.43 0.41
N ILE A 44 10.32 9.51 -0.86
CA ILE A 44 9.59 10.65 -1.41
C ILE A 44 8.23 10.15 -1.91
N PRO A 45 7.12 10.64 -1.35
CA PRO A 45 5.81 10.27 -1.85
C PRO A 45 5.62 10.74 -3.29
N SER A 46 4.92 9.96 -4.09
CA SER A 46 4.54 10.34 -5.44
C SER A 46 3.20 9.73 -5.81
N LEU A 47 2.51 10.33 -6.75
CA LEU A 47 1.34 9.68 -7.34
C LEU A 47 1.78 8.50 -8.22
N LYS A 48 0.94 7.48 -8.27
CA LYS A 48 1.19 6.31 -9.12
C LYS A 48 1.44 6.73 -10.57
N ASN A 49 2.37 6.04 -11.22
CA ASN A 49 2.73 6.28 -12.62
C ASN A 49 3.26 7.70 -12.87
N SER A 50 4.07 8.21 -11.98
CA SER A 50 4.75 9.49 -12.12
C SER A 50 6.22 9.31 -12.45
N LYS A 51 6.78 10.22 -13.20
CA LYS A 51 8.23 10.35 -13.43
C LYS A 51 8.71 11.69 -12.90
N LEU A 52 9.90 11.67 -12.31
CA LEU A 52 10.59 12.85 -11.87
C LEU A 52 10.93 13.76 -13.07
N ILE A 53 10.59 15.04 -12.99
CA ILE A 53 10.94 16.03 -14.03
C ILE A 53 12.10 16.90 -13.55
N SER A 54 11.97 17.46 -12.36
CA SER A 54 12.97 18.32 -11.76
C SER A 54 13.00 18.22 -10.25
N ASN A 55 14.17 18.41 -9.71
CA ASN A 55 14.42 18.41 -8.28
C ASN A 55 15.66 19.26 -7.97
N ASN A 56 15.81 19.61 -6.71
CA ASN A 56 17.00 20.28 -6.16
C ASN A 56 17.78 19.38 -5.20
N ILE A 57 17.58 18.07 -5.28
CA ILE A 57 18.25 17.04 -4.50
C ILE A 57 18.54 15.83 -5.36
N GLU A 58 19.52 15.04 -4.97
CA GLU A 58 19.83 13.78 -5.65
C GLU A 58 18.79 12.72 -5.28
N ILE A 59 18.04 12.25 -6.28
CA ILE A 59 16.94 11.27 -6.13
C ILE A 59 17.22 10.09 -7.05
N SER A 60 17.09 8.90 -6.51
CA SER A 60 17.03 7.64 -7.26
C SER A 60 15.61 7.10 -7.30
N GLU A 61 15.27 6.41 -8.40
CA GLU A 61 14.04 5.67 -8.52
C GLU A 61 14.29 4.21 -8.15
N ASP A 62 13.56 3.72 -7.16
CA ASP A 62 13.48 2.29 -6.87
C ASP A 62 12.36 1.70 -7.73
N TYR A 63 12.75 1.14 -8.86
CA TYR A 63 11.79 0.56 -9.83
C TYR A 63 11.03 -0.64 -9.29
N PHE A 64 11.62 -1.39 -8.37
CA PHE A 64 10.99 -2.55 -7.76
C PHE A 64 9.83 -2.16 -6.85
N ASN A 65 10.08 -1.24 -5.92
CA ASN A 65 9.07 -0.73 -5.01
C ASN A 65 8.22 0.40 -5.64
N GLN A 66 8.63 0.91 -6.81
CA GLN A 66 7.99 2.05 -7.48
C GLN A 66 7.95 3.31 -6.60
N ILE A 67 9.05 3.59 -5.92
CA ILE A 67 9.22 4.73 -5.05
C ILE A 67 10.44 5.56 -5.44
N TYR A 68 10.44 6.81 -5.01
CA TYR A 68 11.59 7.71 -5.13
C TYR A 68 12.31 7.83 -3.80
N VAL A 69 13.64 7.76 -3.82
CA VAL A 69 14.47 7.78 -2.63
C VAL A 69 15.54 8.86 -2.78
N SER A 70 15.59 9.79 -1.83
CA SER A 70 16.66 10.78 -1.74
C SER A 70 17.94 10.14 -1.23
N ARG A 71 19.10 10.59 -1.74
CA ARG A 71 20.39 10.20 -1.21
C ARG A 71 20.51 10.55 0.28
N ASP A 72 20.10 11.77 0.65
CA ASP A 72 20.19 12.28 2.01
C ASP A 72 18.82 12.34 2.68
N LEU A 73 18.81 12.50 4.01
CA LEU A 73 17.59 12.74 4.76
C LEU A 73 16.95 14.06 4.32
N ILE A 74 15.63 14.12 4.27
CA ILE A 74 14.89 15.35 4.03
C ILE A 74 14.87 16.16 5.34
N ASP A 75 15.90 16.97 5.54
CA ASP A 75 16.15 17.78 6.74
C ASP A 75 15.74 19.26 6.59
N ARG A 76 15.39 19.67 5.38
CA ARG A 76 14.91 21.03 5.02
C ARG A 76 13.85 20.93 3.95
N LYS A 77 13.07 22.00 3.80
CA LYS A 77 12.03 22.13 2.78
C LYS A 77 12.56 21.81 1.39
N LYS A 78 11.88 20.95 0.66
CA LYS A 78 12.22 20.52 -0.70
C LYS A 78 11.02 20.64 -1.61
N GLN A 79 11.27 21.04 -2.85
CA GLN A 79 10.27 21.11 -3.92
C GLN A 79 10.67 20.14 -5.02
N ILE A 80 9.77 19.27 -5.42
CA ILE A 80 10.00 18.20 -6.38
C ILE A 80 8.86 18.19 -7.38
N SER A 81 9.18 18.16 -8.66
CA SER A 81 8.19 18.18 -9.75
C SER A 81 8.11 16.83 -10.43
N PHE A 82 6.92 16.39 -10.69
CA PHE A 82 6.60 15.13 -11.33
C PHE A 82 5.67 15.31 -12.52
N LYS A 83 5.74 14.37 -13.44
CA LYS A 83 4.83 14.24 -14.59
C LYS A 83 4.18 12.87 -14.57
N ARG A 84 2.87 12.82 -14.82
CA ARG A 84 2.12 11.56 -14.84
C ARG A 84 2.13 10.91 -16.22
N TYR A 85 2.18 9.59 -16.21
CA TYR A 85 2.13 8.76 -17.42
C TYR A 85 1.06 7.68 -17.27
N LYS A 86 0.41 7.32 -18.36
CA LYS A 86 -0.34 6.06 -18.42
C LYS A 86 0.64 4.97 -18.80
N THR A 87 0.94 4.07 -17.88
CA THR A 87 1.90 2.98 -18.11
C THR A 87 1.18 1.64 -18.06
N ASN A 88 1.49 0.78 -19.02
CA ASN A 88 1.16 -0.63 -18.94
C ASN A 88 2.36 -1.35 -18.37
N TYR A 89 2.20 -1.97 -17.22
CA TYR A 89 3.25 -2.76 -16.59
C TYR A 89 3.16 -4.22 -17.02
N TYR A 90 4.29 -4.87 -17.04
CA TYR A 90 4.42 -6.31 -17.14
C TYR A 90 5.13 -6.80 -15.88
N LEU A 91 4.59 -7.81 -15.24
CA LEU A 91 5.19 -8.46 -14.09
C LEU A 91 5.73 -9.83 -14.55
N GLY A 92 7.07 -9.98 -14.59
CA GLY A 92 7.71 -11.25 -14.92
C GLY A 92 7.43 -12.32 -13.85
N GLU A 93 7.59 -13.60 -14.22
CA GLU A 93 7.26 -14.73 -13.34
C GLU A 93 8.08 -14.70 -12.02
N ASP A 94 9.36 -14.35 -12.09
CA ASP A 94 10.21 -14.21 -10.91
C ASP A 94 9.73 -13.13 -9.95
N LEU A 95 9.11 -12.05 -10.44
CA LEU A 95 8.47 -11.04 -9.61
C LEU A 95 7.09 -11.50 -9.11
N LYS A 96 6.34 -12.26 -9.90
CA LYS A 96 5.11 -12.90 -9.43
C LYS A 96 5.43 -13.82 -8.24
N ASP A 97 6.46 -14.65 -8.39
CA ASP A 97 6.95 -15.53 -7.31
C ASP A 97 7.37 -14.73 -6.06
N TYR A 98 8.06 -13.61 -6.25
CA TYR A 98 8.43 -12.75 -5.12
C TYR A 98 7.21 -12.19 -4.40
N TYR A 99 6.21 -11.69 -5.14
CA TYR A 99 5.02 -11.07 -4.56
C TYR A 99 3.98 -12.07 -4.06
N THR A 100 4.18 -13.38 -4.28
CA THR A 100 3.39 -14.46 -3.69
C THR A 100 4.07 -15.12 -2.49
N LYS A 101 5.34 -14.78 -2.20
CA LYS A 101 6.05 -15.33 -1.04
C LYS A 101 5.32 -15.01 0.27
N THR A 102 5.19 -16.03 1.09
CA THR A 102 4.62 -15.96 2.43
C THR A 102 5.65 -16.39 3.48
N PRO A 103 5.52 -15.97 4.75
CA PRO A 103 6.32 -16.51 5.83
C PRO A 103 6.17 -18.05 5.94
N SER A 104 7.24 -18.72 6.37
CA SER A 104 7.23 -20.20 6.49
C SER A 104 6.29 -20.73 7.59
N ASN A 105 6.02 -19.92 8.60
CA ASN A 105 5.24 -20.29 9.79
C ASN A 105 3.77 -19.86 9.73
N ILE A 106 3.18 -19.84 8.52
CA ILE A 106 1.74 -19.56 8.37
C ILE A 106 0.91 -20.70 8.97
N SER A 107 -0.08 -20.33 9.76
CA SER A 107 -0.97 -21.30 10.42
C SER A 107 -1.81 -22.09 9.42
N ASN A 108 -2.14 -23.32 9.80
CA ASN A 108 -3.05 -24.16 9.02
C ASN A 108 -4.46 -23.56 8.94
N ARG A 109 -4.88 -22.77 9.94
CA ARG A 109 -6.21 -22.15 9.97
C ARG A 109 -6.37 -21.13 8.83
N LEU A 110 -5.35 -20.27 8.58
CA LEU A 110 -5.34 -19.34 7.46
C LEU A 110 -5.32 -20.07 6.11
N LYS A 111 -4.47 -21.10 5.98
CA LYS A 111 -4.41 -21.93 4.76
C LYS A 111 -5.75 -22.59 4.45
N THR A 112 -6.39 -23.18 5.47
CA THR A 112 -7.71 -23.82 5.33
C THR A 112 -8.78 -22.81 4.93
N TRP A 113 -8.76 -21.61 5.51
CA TRP A 113 -9.69 -20.55 5.11
C TRP A 113 -9.55 -20.20 3.62
N VAL A 114 -8.32 -20.03 3.14
CA VAL A 114 -8.06 -19.76 1.72
C VAL A 114 -8.56 -20.90 0.82
N LEU A 115 -8.27 -22.16 1.19
CA LEU A 115 -8.72 -23.32 0.42
C LEU A 115 -10.26 -23.40 0.35
N ASN A 116 -10.96 -23.16 1.46
CA ASN A 116 -12.42 -23.20 1.53
C ASN A 116 -13.09 -22.05 0.79
N ASN A 117 -12.38 -20.94 0.57
CA ASN A 117 -12.88 -19.77 -0.14
C ASN A 117 -12.28 -19.62 -1.55
N ASN A 118 -11.57 -20.63 -2.01
CA ASN A 118 -10.98 -20.62 -3.35
C ASN A 118 -12.05 -20.35 -4.42
N SER A 119 -11.64 -19.77 -5.52
CA SER A 119 -12.55 -19.29 -6.57
C SER A 119 -11.93 -19.53 -7.94
N SER A 120 -12.77 -19.51 -8.97
CA SER A 120 -12.35 -19.75 -10.35
C SER A 120 -11.44 -18.64 -10.89
N THR A 121 -11.56 -17.44 -10.34
CA THR A 121 -10.75 -16.30 -10.74
C THR A 121 -10.15 -15.55 -9.54
N PRO A 122 -8.99 -14.91 -9.71
CA PRO A 122 -8.42 -14.04 -8.68
C PRO A 122 -9.40 -12.95 -8.20
N THR A 123 -10.15 -12.35 -9.11
CA THR A 123 -11.12 -11.28 -8.79
C THR A 123 -12.23 -11.79 -7.87
N GLU A 124 -12.78 -12.98 -8.11
CA GLU A 124 -13.80 -13.56 -7.23
C GLU A 124 -13.27 -13.85 -5.82
N PHE A 125 -12.06 -14.38 -5.72
CA PHE A 125 -11.42 -14.59 -4.42
C PHE A 125 -11.21 -13.28 -3.67
N LEU A 126 -10.67 -12.26 -4.34
CA LEU A 126 -10.43 -10.94 -3.75
C LEU A 126 -11.73 -10.26 -3.29
N ASN A 127 -12.82 -10.43 -4.03
CA ASN A 127 -14.14 -9.93 -3.63
C ASN A 127 -14.68 -10.67 -2.39
N LYS A 128 -14.53 -11.99 -2.31
CA LYS A 128 -14.90 -12.75 -1.10
C LYS A 128 -14.08 -12.30 0.11
N LEU A 129 -12.77 -12.11 -0.07
CA LEU A 129 -11.89 -11.65 0.99
C LEU A 129 -12.25 -10.22 1.44
N TYR A 130 -12.53 -9.31 0.51
CA TYR A 130 -12.98 -7.96 0.81
C TYR A 130 -14.31 -7.96 1.58
N ASN A 131 -15.28 -8.75 1.11
CA ASN A 131 -16.60 -8.84 1.73
C ASN A 131 -16.54 -9.47 3.13
N ASN A 132 -15.53 -10.28 3.43
CA ASN A 132 -15.34 -10.81 4.79
C ASN A 132 -15.09 -9.69 5.81
N PHE A 133 -14.47 -8.56 5.40
CA PHE A 133 -14.29 -7.41 6.28
C PHE A 133 -15.54 -6.54 6.42
N SER A 134 -16.53 -6.69 5.55
CA SER A 134 -17.79 -5.93 5.56
C SER A 134 -18.92 -6.61 6.31
N ASP A 135 -18.68 -7.78 6.95
CA ASP A 135 -19.71 -8.57 7.65
C ASP A 135 -20.23 -7.94 8.96
N GLY A 136 -19.72 -6.76 9.32
CA GLY A 136 -20.08 -6.03 10.54
C GLY A 136 -19.37 -6.50 11.81
N SER A 137 -18.53 -7.53 11.72
CA SER A 137 -17.80 -8.06 12.88
C SER A 137 -16.43 -7.41 13.11
N TYR A 138 -15.92 -6.65 12.12
CA TYR A 138 -14.65 -5.97 12.20
C TYR A 138 -14.77 -4.51 12.64
N TYR A 139 -13.77 -4.06 13.40
CA TYR A 139 -13.71 -2.70 13.95
C TYR A 139 -12.39 -2.02 13.60
N TYR A 140 -12.48 -0.78 13.14
CA TYR A 140 -11.30 0.07 12.97
C TYR A 140 -10.99 0.80 14.26
N ASN A 141 -9.79 0.61 14.80
CA ASN A 141 -9.32 1.26 16.02
C ASN A 141 -7.83 1.58 15.90
N LEU A 142 -7.47 2.87 16.13
CA LEU A 142 -6.06 3.30 16.11
C LEU A 142 -5.26 2.84 17.33
N SER A 143 -5.94 2.45 18.42
CA SER A 143 -5.32 1.98 19.66
C SER A 143 -5.98 0.67 20.13
N PRO A 144 -5.89 -0.41 19.33
CA PRO A 144 -6.49 -1.67 19.68
C PRO A 144 -5.85 -2.26 20.94
N GLN A 145 -6.67 -2.87 21.78
CA GLN A 145 -6.19 -3.53 23.00
C GLN A 145 -5.55 -4.90 22.66
N ASN A 146 -4.51 -5.29 23.41
CA ASN A 146 -3.90 -6.63 23.36
C ASN A 146 -3.17 -7.01 22.04
N PHE A 147 -2.58 -6.06 21.36
CA PHE A 147 -1.71 -6.39 20.24
C PHE A 147 -0.30 -6.79 20.73
N SER A 148 -0.03 -8.07 20.85
CA SER A 148 1.31 -8.61 20.94
C SER A 148 1.68 -9.29 19.61
N GLY A 149 2.53 -8.63 18.82
CA GLY A 149 3.11 -9.24 17.61
C GLY A 149 2.27 -9.12 16.32
N ASN A 150 2.88 -9.50 15.19
CA ASN A 150 2.25 -9.59 13.87
C ASN A 150 1.39 -10.86 13.77
N ASN A 151 0.34 -10.95 14.55
CA ASN A 151 -0.53 -12.10 14.49
C ASN A 151 -1.76 -11.82 13.64
N TYR A 152 -1.56 -11.84 12.31
CA TYR A 152 -2.66 -11.67 11.34
C TYR A 152 -3.76 -12.71 11.51
N GLU A 153 -3.42 -13.92 11.96
CA GLU A 153 -4.41 -14.95 12.28
C GLU A 153 -5.31 -14.51 13.43
N ASN A 154 -4.70 -14.04 14.52
CA ASN A 154 -5.47 -13.60 15.68
C ASN A 154 -6.35 -12.38 15.35
N PHE A 155 -5.83 -11.44 14.56
CA PHE A 155 -6.63 -10.33 14.03
C PHE A 155 -7.80 -10.86 13.20
N PHE A 156 -7.54 -11.74 12.24
CA PHE A 156 -8.52 -12.17 11.26
C PHE A 156 -9.67 -12.98 11.86
N PHE A 157 -9.36 -13.87 12.79
CA PHE A 157 -10.38 -14.79 13.32
C PHE A 157 -10.96 -14.41 14.68
N ASN A 158 -10.18 -13.73 15.52
CA ASN A 158 -10.53 -13.57 16.93
C ASN A 158 -10.78 -12.11 17.31
N LEU A 159 -9.76 -11.24 17.18
CA LEU A 159 -9.83 -9.86 17.65
C LEU A 159 -10.71 -8.99 16.75
N LYS A 160 -10.57 -9.13 15.45
CA LYS A 160 -11.33 -8.39 14.44
C LYS A 160 -11.32 -6.87 14.65
N GLU A 161 -10.31 -6.37 15.33
CA GLU A 161 -10.12 -4.97 15.67
C GLU A 161 -8.68 -4.58 15.42
N GLY A 162 -8.45 -3.49 14.66
CA GLY A 162 -7.13 -3.02 14.31
C GLY A 162 -7.17 -1.76 13.45
N TYR A 163 -6.01 -1.32 12.98
CA TYR A 163 -5.88 -0.19 12.07
C TYR A 163 -5.36 -0.64 10.68
N CYS A 164 -5.19 0.30 9.77
CA CYS A 164 -4.96 0.02 8.35
C CYS A 164 -3.88 -1.03 8.06
N GLU A 165 -2.80 -1.08 8.84
CA GLU A 165 -1.72 -2.08 8.63
C GLU A 165 -2.18 -3.52 8.87
N TYR A 166 -3.08 -3.75 9.83
CA TYR A 166 -3.62 -5.09 10.10
C TYR A 166 -4.54 -5.56 8.97
N TYR A 167 -5.39 -4.67 8.50
CA TYR A 167 -6.30 -4.94 7.38
C TYR A 167 -5.52 -5.18 6.09
N ALA A 168 -4.63 -4.26 5.72
CA ALA A 168 -3.81 -4.37 4.52
C ALA A 168 -2.87 -5.58 4.57
N GLY A 169 -2.22 -5.81 5.72
CA GLY A 169 -1.31 -6.94 5.91
C GLY A 169 -2.01 -8.28 5.82
N THR A 170 -3.17 -8.42 6.47
CA THR A 170 -3.98 -9.64 6.40
C THR A 170 -4.48 -9.89 4.98
N PHE A 171 -4.99 -8.84 4.31
CA PHE A 171 -5.45 -8.95 2.93
C PHE A 171 -4.35 -9.43 1.99
N VAL A 172 -3.16 -8.82 2.08
CA VAL A 172 -1.99 -9.21 1.28
C VAL A 172 -1.55 -10.65 1.60
N LEU A 173 -1.51 -11.04 2.88
CA LEU A 173 -1.13 -12.39 3.27
C LEU A 173 -2.07 -13.44 2.68
N LEU A 174 -3.39 -13.24 2.78
CA LEU A 174 -4.38 -14.16 2.26
C LEU A 174 -4.40 -14.20 0.72
N ALA A 175 -4.20 -13.05 0.06
CA ALA A 175 -4.05 -12.99 -1.39
C ALA A 175 -2.81 -13.78 -1.86
N ARG A 176 -1.67 -13.65 -1.17
CA ARG A 176 -0.46 -14.43 -1.45
C ARG A 176 -0.66 -15.93 -1.24
N LEU A 177 -1.37 -16.32 -0.19
CA LEU A 177 -1.73 -17.73 0.05
C LEU A 177 -2.62 -18.29 -1.05
N ALA A 178 -3.43 -17.46 -1.70
CA ALA A 178 -4.21 -17.80 -2.89
C ALA A 178 -3.40 -17.66 -4.20
N ASN A 179 -2.08 -17.55 -4.11
CA ASN A 179 -1.17 -17.37 -5.26
C ASN A 179 -1.47 -16.11 -6.10
N ILE A 180 -1.99 -15.05 -5.48
CA ILE A 180 -2.22 -13.75 -6.12
C ILE A 180 -1.08 -12.81 -5.73
N PRO A 181 -0.24 -12.35 -6.69
CA PRO A 181 0.85 -11.44 -6.37
C PRO A 181 0.32 -10.16 -5.73
N SER A 182 0.82 -9.82 -4.55
CA SER A 182 0.29 -8.70 -3.78
C SER A 182 1.34 -8.06 -2.89
N ARG A 183 1.12 -6.78 -2.56
CA ARG A 183 2.00 -5.98 -1.71
C ARG A 183 1.22 -5.01 -0.84
N ILE A 184 1.80 -4.65 0.30
CA ILE A 184 1.31 -3.54 1.12
C ILE A 184 1.94 -2.26 0.57
N VAL A 185 1.11 -1.24 0.42
CA VAL A 185 1.54 0.11 0.06
C VAL A 185 1.21 1.05 1.19
N THR A 186 2.16 1.91 1.54
CA THR A 186 1.96 2.98 2.52
C THR A 186 2.08 4.32 1.83
N GLY A 187 1.29 5.29 2.27
CA GLY A 187 1.28 6.62 1.70
C GLY A 187 0.40 7.56 2.51
N TYR A 188 -0.14 8.55 1.84
CA TYR A 188 -1.09 9.49 2.43
C TYR A 188 -2.45 9.31 1.77
N TYR A 189 -3.49 9.41 2.58
CA TYR A 189 -4.88 9.32 2.14
C TYR A 189 -5.72 10.43 2.76
N GLY A 190 -6.55 11.11 1.95
CA GLY A 190 -7.28 12.30 2.37
C GLY A 190 -6.48 13.57 2.05
N GLY A 191 -6.20 14.37 3.06
CA GLY A 191 -5.58 15.69 2.94
C GLY A 191 -6.61 16.81 2.98
N GLU A 192 -6.15 17.99 3.31
CA GLU A 192 -6.96 19.21 3.42
C GLU A 192 -6.67 20.12 2.21
N LEU A 193 -7.70 20.48 1.45
CA LEU A 193 -7.55 21.49 0.40
C LEU A 193 -7.33 22.86 1.05
N ASN A 194 -6.31 23.58 0.62
CA ASN A 194 -6.11 24.97 0.96
C ASN A 194 -6.64 25.84 -0.19
N ASP A 195 -7.81 26.43 0.02
CA ASP A 195 -8.52 27.18 -1.02
C ASP A 195 -7.80 28.47 -1.43
N VAL A 196 -6.97 29.03 -0.55
CA VAL A 196 -6.20 30.27 -0.84
C VAL A 196 -5.01 29.98 -1.75
N GLY A 197 -4.35 28.84 -1.56
CA GLY A 197 -3.13 28.47 -2.28
C GLY A 197 -3.32 27.42 -3.37
N ASP A 198 -4.54 26.90 -3.55
CA ASP A 198 -4.88 25.85 -4.51
C ASP A 198 -3.94 24.63 -4.42
N PHE A 199 -3.73 24.12 -3.20
CA PHE A 199 -2.91 22.95 -2.94
C PHE A 199 -3.50 22.07 -1.84
N TYR A 200 -3.22 20.77 -1.91
CA TYR A 200 -3.57 19.81 -0.86
C TYR A 200 -2.45 19.73 0.19
N LYS A 201 -2.83 19.83 1.47
CA LYS A 201 -1.93 19.67 2.60
C LYS A 201 -2.15 18.29 3.23
N PHE A 202 -1.09 17.49 3.27
CA PHE A 202 -1.06 16.19 3.93
C PHE A 202 -0.27 16.31 5.24
N LYS A 203 -0.80 15.72 6.28
CA LYS A 203 -0.19 15.67 7.62
C LYS A 203 0.21 14.23 7.94
N GLN A 204 1.02 14.03 8.96
CA GLN A 204 1.40 12.69 9.41
C GLN A 204 0.19 11.84 9.83
N LYS A 205 -0.86 12.46 10.35
CA LYS A 205 -2.12 11.77 10.69
C LYS A 205 -2.84 11.17 9.47
N ASP A 206 -2.56 11.67 8.27
CA ASP A 206 -3.16 11.20 7.01
C ASP A 206 -2.40 10.00 6.42
N THR A 207 -1.40 9.46 7.17
CA THR A 207 -0.68 8.26 6.78
C THR A 207 -1.62 7.06 6.79
N HIS A 208 -1.58 6.29 5.71
CA HIS A 208 -2.46 5.16 5.50
C HIS A 208 -1.73 3.99 4.81
N ALA A 209 -2.24 2.77 5.04
CA ALA A 209 -1.76 1.57 4.39
C ALA A 209 -2.91 0.86 3.66
N TRP A 210 -2.65 0.37 2.46
CA TRP A 210 -3.59 -0.40 1.66
C TRP A 210 -2.90 -1.55 0.94
N ALA A 211 -3.67 -2.45 0.35
CA ALA A 211 -3.16 -3.51 -0.50
C ALA A 211 -3.10 -3.08 -1.97
N GLU A 212 -2.10 -3.56 -2.68
CA GLU A 212 -2.13 -3.65 -4.13
C GLU A 212 -1.97 -5.11 -4.55
N VAL A 213 -2.81 -5.56 -5.48
CA VAL A 213 -2.79 -6.89 -6.07
C VAL A 213 -2.52 -6.81 -7.55
N TRP A 214 -1.79 -7.78 -8.08
CA TRP A 214 -1.55 -7.85 -9.51
C TRP A 214 -2.63 -8.67 -10.21
N LEU A 215 -3.25 -8.06 -11.22
CA LEU A 215 -4.14 -8.73 -12.16
C LEU A 215 -3.55 -8.56 -13.57
N ASP A 216 -3.38 -9.65 -14.30
CA ASP A 216 -2.65 -9.64 -15.58
C ASP A 216 -3.26 -8.69 -16.63
N ASP A 217 -4.58 -8.49 -16.58
CA ASP A 217 -5.33 -7.59 -17.47
C ASP A 217 -5.33 -6.11 -17.01
N LYS A 218 -5.04 -5.83 -15.73
CA LYS A 218 -5.17 -4.49 -15.12
C LYS A 218 -3.87 -3.96 -14.51
N GLY A 219 -2.87 -4.84 -14.30
CA GLY A 219 -1.67 -4.49 -13.56
C GLY A 219 -1.92 -4.40 -12.04
N TRP A 220 -1.20 -3.54 -11.33
CA TRP A 220 -1.41 -3.31 -9.91
C TRP A 220 -2.74 -2.60 -9.64
N VAL A 221 -3.64 -3.30 -8.99
CA VAL A 221 -4.96 -2.79 -8.58
C VAL A 221 -4.94 -2.49 -7.09
N ARG A 222 -5.30 -1.26 -6.71
CA ARG A 222 -5.45 -0.86 -5.31
C ARG A 222 -6.72 -1.47 -4.72
N ILE A 223 -6.58 -2.06 -3.55
CA ILE A 223 -7.69 -2.52 -2.70
C ILE A 223 -7.43 -2.04 -1.28
N ASP A 224 -8.36 -1.28 -0.75
CA ASP A 224 -8.29 -0.81 0.62
C ASP A 224 -9.33 -1.56 1.47
N PRO A 225 -8.92 -2.57 2.24
CA PRO A 225 -9.89 -3.37 2.99
C PRO A 225 -10.52 -2.60 4.16
N THR A 226 -9.96 -1.46 4.57
CA THR A 226 -10.57 -0.63 5.61
C THR A 226 -11.84 0.06 5.13
N SER A 227 -11.96 0.29 3.81
CA SER A 227 -13.18 0.86 3.23
C SER A 227 -14.39 -0.10 3.23
N ALA A 228 -14.17 -1.37 3.57
CA ALA A 228 -15.25 -2.33 3.79
C ALA A 228 -15.91 -2.22 5.17
N ILE A 229 -15.29 -1.49 6.11
CA ILE A 229 -15.76 -1.40 7.49
C ILE A 229 -16.88 -0.37 7.57
N PRO A 230 -18.04 -0.72 8.15
CA PRO A 230 -19.11 0.23 8.37
C PRO A 230 -18.67 1.40 9.28
N ASP A 231 -19.14 2.61 9.02
CA ASP A 231 -18.81 3.80 9.81
C ASP A 231 -19.13 3.62 11.31
N SER A 232 -20.20 2.88 11.63
CA SER A 232 -20.58 2.53 13.00
C SER A 232 -19.52 1.72 13.75
N ASN A 233 -18.62 1.06 13.03
CA ASN A 233 -17.57 0.20 13.58
C ASN A 233 -16.22 0.89 13.68
N VAL A 234 -16.16 2.19 13.48
CA VAL A 234 -14.94 2.98 13.63
C VAL A 234 -14.84 3.51 15.05
N ARG A 235 -13.79 3.09 15.80
CA ARG A 235 -13.56 3.41 17.21
C ARG A 235 -12.31 4.25 17.40
N ASN A 236 -12.26 5.04 18.46
CA ASN A 236 -11.07 5.81 18.89
C ASN A 236 -10.41 6.60 17.75
N THR A 237 -11.20 7.18 16.88
CA THR A 237 -10.72 8.23 16.00
C THR A 237 -10.53 9.45 16.89
N LEU A 238 -9.29 9.89 17.08
CA LEU A 238 -9.00 11.21 17.59
C LEU A 238 -9.86 12.18 16.79
N ASN A 239 -10.72 12.94 17.46
CA ASN A 239 -11.68 13.86 16.89
C ASN A 239 -11.16 14.49 15.59
N ASN A 240 -11.85 14.26 14.47
CA ASN A 240 -11.55 14.77 13.13
C ASN A 240 -10.54 14.00 12.26
N LEU A 241 -10.53 12.69 12.26
CA LEU A 241 -10.24 12.03 11.01
C LEU A 241 -11.54 12.06 10.21
N SER A 242 -11.60 12.85 9.18
CA SER A 242 -12.59 12.64 8.13
C SER A 242 -12.28 11.28 7.52
N LEU A 243 -12.81 10.26 8.18
CA LEU A 243 -12.88 8.94 7.62
C LEU A 243 -13.90 9.03 6.52
N ILE A 244 -13.36 8.96 5.33
CA ILE A 244 -14.04 8.27 4.27
C ILE A 244 -15.25 9.01 3.70
N HIS A 245 -15.07 9.64 2.60
CA HIS A 245 -16.01 9.43 1.50
C HIS A 245 -15.21 9.34 0.21
N ILE A 246 -15.23 8.15 -0.37
CA ILE A 246 -14.89 7.91 -1.77
C ILE A 246 -16.09 8.25 -2.60
#